data_6c2dde54b63d6cf29bb52efb2abfdb3e
#
_entry.id   6c2dde54b63d6cf29bb52efb2abfdb3e
#
_cell.length_a   1.000
_cell.length_b   1.000
_cell.length_c   1.000
_cell.angle_alpha   90.00
_cell.angle_beta   90.00
_cell.angle_gamma   90.00
#
_symmetry.space_group_name_H-M   'P 1'
#
loop_
_entity.id
_entity.type
_entity.pdbx_description
1 polymer ?
#
loop_
_entity_poly.entity_id
_entity_poly.type
_entity_poly.pdbx_seq_one_letter_code
_entity_poly.pdbx_strand_id
1 'polypeptide(L)'
;MQDTQGARVTSASGTRYHLGAALLESLAREMTALAEETSVLLRTPAEGLTPDADIFARIARRNVPRWHFAMLNDTARNEALTTALERGIPPGARVLDIGSGSGLLAIAAARAGAGRVFTCEMNPLLAEVARNIVDAHGLSGVITVIGRASTELDAERDLGGPVDVLVSEIVDCGLIGEGLLPSVRHARAHLLTPGGVMLPSVGRLRGQLASSDAVLRLNQVTAASGIDVSLMNMLATRGHFPVRLNTWPHQVLSEPAPLATFDLARDALLPGQSALSLPATADGEAQALVVWFELDMGHGIVLSNPPDHPGSHWMQGWIPLDKPVPTKAGEPVSLRLSWSDFTLRVRA
;
A
#
# COMPACT_ATOMS: atom_id res chain seq x y z
N MET A 1 -11.06 21.37 27.11
CA MET A 1 -11.96 21.51 25.96
C MET A 1 -11.09 21.97 24.80
N GLN A 2 -10.55 21.02 24.03
CA GLN A 2 -9.80 21.33 22.80
C GLN A 2 -10.77 21.41 21.65
N ASP A 3 -10.65 22.51 20.92
CA ASP A 3 -11.49 22.90 19.79
C ASP A 3 -11.34 21.89 18.63
N THR A 4 -12.33 21.05 18.43
CA THR A 4 -12.43 20.19 17.24
C THR A 4 -12.81 21.06 16.05
N GLN A 5 -11.84 21.73 15.45
CA GLN A 5 -12.01 22.39 14.15
C GLN A 5 -12.20 21.29 13.09
N GLY A 6 -13.46 21.00 12.77
CA GLY A 6 -13.82 20.14 11.65
C GLY A 6 -13.14 20.59 10.35
N ALA A 7 -12.75 19.62 9.53
CA ALA A 7 -12.09 19.85 8.25
C ALA A 7 -12.83 20.90 7.42
N ARG A 8 -12.22 22.09 7.26
CA ARG A 8 -12.78 23.23 6.49
C ARG A 8 -12.20 23.18 5.08
N VAL A 9 -13.05 23.00 4.10
CA VAL A 9 -12.67 23.07 2.68
C VAL A 9 -13.28 24.35 2.10
N THR A 10 -12.49 25.15 1.43
CA THR A 10 -12.93 26.38 0.74
C THR A 10 -13.02 26.11 -0.76
N SER A 11 -14.13 26.52 -1.39
CA SER A 11 -14.27 26.55 -2.84
C SER A 11 -13.48 27.70 -3.46
N ALA A 12 -13.31 27.69 -4.78
CA ALA A 12 -12.69 28.78 -5.51
C ALA A 12 -13.44 30.14 -5.33
N SER A 13 -14.71 30.10 -4.93
CA SER A 13 -15.55 31.27 -4.63
C SER A 13 -15.46 31.75 -3.18
N GLY A 14 -14.62 31.13 -2.33
CA GLY A 14 -14.48 31.51 -0.92
C GLY A 14 -15.60 31.01 0.00
N THR A 15 -16.60 30.27 -0.51
CA THR A 15 -17.69 29.70 0.29
C THR A 15 -17.17 28.54 1.13
N ARG A 16 -17.48 28.55 2.43
CA ARG A 16 -17.06 27.50 3.37
C ARG A 16 -18.14 26.43 3.48
N TYR A 17 -17.77 25.16 3.25
CA TYR A 17 -18.65 24.02 3.43
C TYR A 17 -18.23 23.20 4.65
N HIS A 18 -19.20 22.74 5.43
CA HIS A 18 -18.96 21.92 6.60
C HIS A 18 -19.39 20.48 6.31
N LEU A 19 -18.42 19.61 6.04
CA LEU A 19 -18.66 18.18 5.83
C LEU A 19 -18.54 17.35 7.12
N GLY A 20 -18.14 17.96 8.24
CA GLY A 20 -17.85 17.24 9.49
C GLY A 20 -19.04 16.47 10.05
N ALA A 21 -20.24 17.06 10.05
CA ALA A 21 -21.44 16.37 10.53
C ALA A 21 -21.82 15.19 9.62
N ALA A 22 -21.75 15.37 8.29
CA ALA A 22 -22.04 14.32 7.33
C ALA A 22 -21.02 13.17 7.41
N LEU A 23 -19.75 13.48 7.66
CA LEU A 23 -18.71 12.46 7.88
C LEU A 23 -19.00 11.64 9.13
N LEU A 24 -19.35 12.29 10.25
CA LEU A 24 -19.71 11.59 11.50
C LEU A 24 -20.96 10.74 11.33
N GLU A 25 -21.96 11.23 10.59
CA GLU A 25 -23.16 10.47 10.28
C GLU A 25 -22.85 9.24 9.40
N SER A 26 -21.98 9.40 8.40
CA SER A 26 -21.51 8.29 7.56
C SER A 26 -20.82 7.21 8.39
N LEU A 27 -19.89 7.60 9.27
CA LEU A 27 -19.21 6.67 10.16
C LEU A 27 -20.18 5.96 11.12
N ALA A 28 -21.15 6.69 11.69
CA ALA A 28 -22.15 6.10 12.57
C ALA A 28 -23.01 5.05 11.84
N ARG A 29 -23.41 5.33 10.59
CA ARG A 29 -24.16 4.36 9.76
C ARG A 29 -23.32 3.11 9.44
N GLU A 30 -22.03 3.26 9.13
CA GLU A 30 -21.13 2.14 8.93
C GLU A 30 -21.00 1.27 10.19
N MET A 31 -20.82 1.89 11.35
CA MET A 31 -20.77 1.17 12.64
C MET A 31 -22.07 0.42 12.93
N THR A 32 -23.22 1.04 12.67
CA THR A 32 -24.53 0.39 12.84
C THR A 32 -24.68 -0.81 11.94
N ALA A 33 -24.35 -0.67 10.66
CA ALA A 33 -24.42 -1.77 9.70
C ALA A 33 -23.50 -2.94 10.10
N LEU A 34 -22.29 -2.64 10.58
CA LEU A 34 -21.36 -3.65 11.11
C LEU A 34 -21.91 -4.36 12.35
N ALA A 35 -22.55 -3.63 13.28
CA ALA A 35 -23.16 -4.20 14.47
C ALA A 35 -24.34 -5.11 14.13
N GLU A 36 -25.16 -4.74 13.14
CA GLU A 36 -26.25 -5.58 12.65
C GLU A 36 -25.73 -6.85 11.98
N GLU A 37 -24.73 -6.78 11.10
CA GLU A 37 -24.09 -7.93 10.49
C GLU A 37 -23.50 -8.88 11.53
N THR A 38 -22.79 -8.33 12.53
CA THR A 38 -22.23 -9.10 13.65
C THR A 38 -23.33 -9.78 14.46
N SER A 39 -24.45 -9.10 14.74
CA SER A 39 -25.59 -9.66 15.49
C SER A 39 -26.23 -10.84 14.75
N VAL A 40 -26.33 -10.77 13.42
CA VAL A 40 -26.84 -11.90 12.59
C VAL A 40 -25.90 -13.10 12.69
N LEU A 41 -24.59 -12.88 12.56
CA LEU A 41 -23.59 -13.94 12.65
C LEU A 41 -23.56 -14.61 14.03
N LEU A 42 -23.68 -13.83 15.12
CA LEU A 42 -23.68 -14.34 16.50
C LEU A 42 -24.94 -15.16 16.84
N ARG A 43 -26.04 -14.98 16.12
CA ARG A 43 -27.27 -15.77 16.30
C ARG A 43 -27.24 -17.12 15.57
N THR A 44 -26.27 -17.34 14.69
CA THR A 44 -26.11 -18.58 13.96
C THR A 44 -25.28 -19.56 14.81
N PRO A 45 -25.78 -20.79 15.13
CA PRO A 45 -25.02 -21.74 15.95
C PRO A 45 -23.66 -22.07 15.36
N ALA A 46 -22.62 -22.11 16.19
CA ALA A 46 -21.23 -22.34 15.76
C ALA A 46 -21.02 -23.70 15.07
N GLU A 47 -21.84 -24.70 15.36
CA GLU A 47 -21.78 -26.06 14.79
C GLU A 47 -22.41 -26.18 13.39
N GLY A 48 -22.88 -25.10 12.82
CA GLY A 48 -23.56 -25.13 11.51
C GLY A 48 -23.32 -23.87 10.68
N LEU A 49 -22.26 -23.12 10.96
CA LEU A 49 -21.87 -21.94 10.17
C LEU A 49 -21.50 -22.35 8.74
N THR A 50 -22.52 -22.67 7.93
CA THR A 50 -22.56 -22.21 6.56
C THR A 50 -23.11 -20.78 6.64
N PRO A 51 -22.27 -19.75 6.68
CA PRO A 51 -22.76 -18.37 6.62
C PRO A 51 -23.66 -18.28 5.40
N ASP A 52 -24.83 -17.61 5.52
CA ASP A 52 -25.58 -17.23 4.35
C ASP A 52 -24.57 -16.78 3.30
N ALA A 53 -24.54 -17.50 2.16
CA ALA A 53 -23.50 -17.32 1.14
C ALA A 53 -23.38 -15.86 0.71
N ASP A 54 -24.48 -15.08 0.77
CA ASP A 54 -24.53 -13.67 0.45
C ASP A 54 -23.88 -12.80 1.55
N ILE A 55 -24.09 -13.13 2.82
CA ILE A 55 -23.43 -12.41 3.95
C ILE A 55 -21.93 -12.67 3.91
N PHE A 56 -21.53 -13.94 3.76
CA PHE A 56 -20.12 -14.29 3.65
C PHE A 56 -19.46 -13.60 2.47
N ALA A 57 -20.06 -13.66 1.27
CA ALA A 57 -19.54 -13.01 0.07
C ALA A 57 -19.44 -11.49 0.21
N ARG A 58 -20.34 -10.86 0.95
CA ARG A 58 -20.32 -9.41 1.22
C ARG A 58 -19.18 -9.05 2.16
N ILE A 59 -19.02 -9.80 3.27
CA ILE A 59 -17.92 -9.60 4.23
C ILE A 59 -16.57 -9.88 3.57
N ALA A 60 -16.45 -10.97 2.84
CA ALA A 60 -15.23 -11.32 2.13
C ALA A 60 -14.83 -10.23 1.13
N ARG A 61 -15.74 -9.74 0.29
CA ARG A 61 -15.46 -8.66 -0.68
C ARG A 61 -15.06 -7.34 -0.03
N ARG A 62 -15.56 -7.04 1.16
CA ARG A 62 -15.22 -5.83 1.91
C ARG A 62 -13.83 -5.94 2.54
N ASN A 63 -13.48 -7.12 3.08
CA ASN A 63 -12.26 -7.33 3.84
C ASN A 63 -11.10 -7.88 3.01
N VAL A 64 -11.39 -8.52 1.86
CA VAL A 64 -10.41 -9.11 0.96
C VAL A 64 -10.63 -8.58 -0.45
N PRO A 65 -10.03 -7.41 -0.79
CA PRO A 65 -10.11 -6.84 -2.13
C PRO A 65 -9.59 -7.80 -3.21
N ARG A 66 -10.19 -7.74 -4.40
CA ARG A 66 -9.86 -8.66 -5.52
C ARG A 66 -8.41 -8.60 -5.99
N TRP A 67 -7.68 -7.53 -5.71
CA TRP A 67 -6.29 -7.42 -6.09
C TRP A 67 -5.40 -8.48 -5.42
N HIS A 68 -5.80 -9.04 -4.25
CA HIS A 68 -5.08 -10.18 -3.64
C HIS A 68 -4.98 -11.37 -4.59
N PHE A 69 -6.03 -11.65 -5.37
CA PHE A 69 -5.99 -12.74 -6.35
C PHE A 69 -5.08 -12.40 -7.53
N ALA A 70 -5.11 -11.16 -8.02
CA ALA A 70 -4.22 -10.71 -9.08
C ALA A 70 -2.74 -10.77 -8.64
N MET A 71 -2.45 -10.37 -7.41
CA MET A 71 -1.13 -10.45 -6.79
C MET A 71 -0.62 -11.91 -6.70
N LEU A 72 -1.45 -12.83 -6.25
CA LEU A 72 -1.08 -14.24 -6.15
C LEU A 72 -0.87 -14.90 -7.52
N ASN A 73 -1.52 -14.40 -8.57
CA ASN A 73 -1.33 -14.86 -9.94
C ASN A 73 -0.18 -14.16 -10.69
N ASP A 74 0.49 -13.20 -10.06
CA ASP A 74 1.69 -12.54 -10.63
C ASP A 74 2.91 -13.46 -10.45
N THR A 75 3.12 -14.35 -11.41
CA THR A 75 4.16 -15.38 -11.36
C THR A 75 5.55 -14.77 -11.27
N ALA A 76 5.82 -13.72 -12.05
CA ALA A 76 7.13 -13.06 -12.07
C ALA A 76 7.47 -12.45 -10.69
N ARG A 77 6.49 -11.78 -10.04
CA ARG A 77 6.62 -11.30 -8.67
C ARG A 77 6.93 -12.45 -7.71
N ASN A 78 6.13 -13.50 -7.75
CA ASN A 78 6.25 -14.62 -6.81
C ASN A 78 7.60 -15.35 -6.95
N GLU A 79 8.08 -15.56 -8.18
CA GLU A 79 9.39 -16.15 -8.47
C GLU A 79 10.53 -15.27 -7.95
N ALA A 80 10.47 -13.96 -8.17
CA ALA A 80 11.46 -13.02 -7.67
C ALA A 80 11.52 -13.01 -6.14
N LEU A 81 10.36 -12.98 -5.46
CA LEU A 81 10.27 -13.05 -4.01
C LEU A 81 10.81 -14.38 -3.47
N THR A 82 10.40 -15.52 -4.03
CA THR A 82 10.89 -16.84 -3.62
C THR A 82 12.40 -16.92 -3.77
N THR A 83 12.94 -16.50 -4.92
CA THR A 83 14.39 -16.48 -5.16
C THR A 83 15.14 -15.58 -4.16
N ALA A 84 14.57 -14.43 -3.83
CA ALA A 84 15.16 -13.52 -2.82
C ALA A 84 15.23 -14.19 -1.43
N LEU A 85 14.16 -14.88 -1.03
CA LEU A 85 14.13 -15.60 0.24
C LEU A 85 15.12 -16.77 0.26
N GLU A 86 15.19 -17.56 -0.82
CA GLU A 86 16.14 -18.68 -0.94
C GLU A 86 17.61 -18.23 -0.82
N ARG A 87 17.93 -17.05 -1.31
CA ARG A 87 19.29 -16.49 -1.26
C ARG A 87 19.57 -15.68 -0.01
N GLY A 88 18.54 -15.08 0.59
CA GLY A 88 18.67 -14.11 1.67
C GLY A 88 18.45 -14.69 3.07
N ILE A 89 17.84 -15.88 3.22
CA ILE A 89 17.57 -16.48 4.51
C ILE A 89 18.72 -17.41 4.91
N PRO A 90 19.43 -17.12 6.01
CA PRO A 90 20.43 -18.05 6.54
C PRO A 90 19.76 -19.34 7.04
N PRO A 91 20.40 -20.52 6.85
CA PRO A 91 19.88 -21.78 7.38
C PRO A 91 19.64 -21.72 8.89
N GLY A 92 18.46 -22.17 9.32
CA GLY A 92 18.06 -22.18 10.74
C GLY A 92 17.64 -20.82 11.31
N ALA A 93 17.64 -19.73 10.51
CA ALA A 93 17.25 -18.40 10.93
C ALA A 93 15.81 -18.33 11.46
N ARG A 94 15.58 -17.42 12.38
CA ARG A 94 14.24 -16.99 12.83
C ARG A 94 13.77 -15.88 11.92
N VAL A 95 12.61 -16.03 11.32
CA VAL A 95 12.07 -15.11 10.32
C VAL A 95 10.75 -14.51 10.81
N LEU A 96 10.56 -13.22 10.61
CA LEU A 96 9.25 -12.57 10.71
C LEU A 96 8.83 -12.08 9.31
N ASP A 97 7.68 -12.55 8.85
CA ASP A 97 7.00 -12.08 7.64
C ASP A 97 5.85 -11.14 8.05
N ILE A 98 5.87 -9.89 7.57
CA ILE A 98 4.84 -8.89 7.83
C ILE A 98 3.90 -8.79 6.65
N GLY A 99 2.61 -9.10 6.90
CA GLY A 99 1.56 -9.17 5.89
C GLY A 99 1.45 -10.59 5.32
N SER A 100 0.96 -11.53 6.15
CA SER A 100 0.84 -12.95 5.76
C SER A 100 0.10 -13.17 4.45
N GLY A 101 -0.98 -12.40 4.21
CA GLY A 101 -1.90 -12.66 3.11
C GLY A 101 -2.34 -14.11 3.05
N SER A 102 -1.88 -14.85 2.05
CA SER A 102 -2.11 -16.30 1.92
C SER A 102 -1.08 -17.18 2.66
N GLY A 103 -0.07 -16.60 3.31
CA GLY A 103 1.04 -17.33 3.89
C GLY A 103 2.15 -17.68 2.88
N LEU A 104 2.10 -17.19 1.66
CA LEU A 104 3.03 -17.53 0.58
C LEU A 104 4.50 -17.30 0.97
N LEU A 105 4.82 -16.10 1.49
CA LEU A 105 6.20 -15.73 1.85
C LEU A 105 6.68 -16.50 3.07
N ALA A 106 5.81 -16.72 4.05
CA ALA A 106 6.14 -17.55 5.22
C ALA A 106 6.48 -19.00 4.82
N ILE A 107 5.69 -19.60 3.90
CA ILE A 107 5.95 -20.94 3.37
C ILE A 107 7.25 -20.95 2.56
N ALA A 108 7.49 -19.94 1.72
CA ALA A 108 8.73 -19.81 0.97
C ALA A 108 9.95 -19.68 1.90
N ALA A 109 9.85 -18.89 2.98
CA ALA A 109 10.89 -18.76 3.98
C ALA A 109 11.20 -20.09 4.70
N ALA A 110 10.18 -20.84 5.09
CA ALA A 110 10.36 -22.16 5.68
C ALA A 110 11.05 -23.13 4.71
N ARG A 111 10.66 -23.14 3.44
CA ARG A 111 11.30 -23.94 2.38
C ARG A 111 12.73 -23.49 2.07
N ALA A 112 13.05 -22.21 2.24
CA ALA A 112 14.39 -21.68 2.11
C ALA A 112 15.34 -22.10 3.26
N GLY A 113 14.82 -22.81 4.28
CA GLY A 113 15.62 -23.34 5.38
C GLY A 113 15.55 -22.55 6.68
N ALA A 114 14.58 -21.65 6.83
CA ALA A 114 14.31 -21.01 8.12
C ALA A 114 14.01 -22.04 9.20
N GLY A 115 14.59 -21.89 10.39
CA GLY A 115 14.37 -22.78 11.53
C GLY A 115 13.02 -22.51 12.20
N ARG A 116 12.57 -21.28 12.18
CA ARG A 116 11.28 -20.82 12.71
C ARG A 116 10.78 -19.62 11.92
N VAL A 117 9.52 -19.64 11.54
CA VAL A 117 8.86 -18.52 10.84
C VAL A 117 7.67 -18.05 11.66
N PHE A 118 7.62 -16.76 11.90
CA PHE A 118 6.44 -16.06 12.37
C PHE A 118 5.90 -15.25 11.20
N THR A 119 4.60 -15.21 11.04
CA THR A 119 3.97 -14.33 10.05
C THR A 119 2.77 -13.65 10.69
N CYS A 120 2.58 -12.34 10.45
CA CYS A 120 1.51 -11.59 11.05
C CYS A 120 0.59 -10.97 10.01
N GLU A 121 -0.72 -11.01 10.32
CA GLU A 121 -1.77 -10.52 9.44
C GLU A 121 -2.84 -9.81 10.27
N MET A 122 -3.09 -8.53 9.94
CA MET A 122 -4.08 -7.74 10.69
C MET A 122 -5.53 -8.09 10.30
N ASN A 123 -5.75 -8.61 9.10
CA ASN A 123 -7.07 -9.06 8.65
C ASN A 123 -7.36 -10.47 9.19
N PRO A 124 -8.36 -10.65 10.08
CA PRO A 124 -8.62 -11.94 10.71
C PRO A 124 -9.04 -13.03 9.72
N LEU A 125 -9.70 -12.68 8.60
CA LEU A 125 -10.07 -13.66 7.56
C LEU A 125 -8.84 -14.18 6.83
N LEU A 126 -7.92 -13.28 6.44
CA LEU A 126 -6.68 -13.67 5.78
C LEU A 126 -5.77 -14.44 6.74
N ALA A 127 -5.68 -14.04 8.01
CA ALA A 127 -4.92 -14.77 9.02
C ALA A 127 -5.41 -16.22 9.17
N GLU A 128 -6.72 -16.44 9.14
CA GLU A 128 -7.29 -17.80 9.23
C GLU A 128 -7.04 -18.59 7.94
N VAL A 129 -7.17 -17.97 6.78
CA VAL A 129 -6.82 -18.58 5.49
C VAL A 129 -5.35 -18.97 5.46
N ALA A 130 -4.45 -18.10 5.92
CA ALA A 130 -3.02 -18.41 6.01
C ALA A 130 -2.73 -19.60 6.93
N ARG A 131 -3.39 -19.70 8.10
CA ARG A 131 -3.26 -20.88 9.00
C ARG A 131 -3.65 -22.17 8.30
N ASN A 132 -4.82 -22.17 7.66
CA ASN A 132 -5.31 -23.34 6.94
C ASN A 132 -4.39 -23.77 5.79
N ILE A 133 -3.82 -22.79 5.06
CA ILE A 133 -2.85 -23.07 3.99
C ILE A 133 -1.55 -23.64 4.58
N VAL A 134 -1.02 -23.04 5.65
CA VAL A 134 0.18 -23.53 6.35
C VAL A 134 -0.01 -24.96 6.86
N ASP A 135 -1.17 -25.25 7.45
CA ASP A 135 -1.53 -26.59 7.94
C ASP A 135 -1.64 -27.61 6.80
N ALA A 136 -2.32 -27.25 5.71
CA ALA A 136 -2.44 -28.09 4.52
C ALA A 136 -1.09 -28.44 3.87
N HIS A 137 -0.06 -27.60 4.10
CA HIS A 137 1.32 -27.87 3.68
C HIS A 137 2.16 -28.62 4.72
N GLY A 138 1.60 -28.97 5.89
CA GLY A 138 2.31 -29.67 6.96
C GLY A 138 3.38 -28.81 7.65
N LEU A 139 3.26 -27.49 7.62
CA LEU A 139 4.29 -26.55 8.10
C LEU A 139 3.95 -25.89 9.44
N SER A 140 2.84 -26.27 10.10
CA SER A 140 2.41 -25.70 11.40
C SER A 140 3.43 -25.90 12.53
N GLY A 141 4.33 -26.88 12.39
CA GLY A 141 5.45 -27.08 13.32
C GLY A 141 6.57 -26.04 13.19
N VAL A 142 6.69 -25.37 12.02
CA VAL A 142 7.73 -24.38 11.72
C VAL A 142 7.15 -22.98 11.65
N ILE A 143 5.95 -22.80 11.11
CA ILE A 143 5.30 -21.50 10.87
C ILE A 143 4.23 -21.23 11.93
N THR A 144 4.26 -20.04 12.53
CA THR A 144 3.20 -19.53 13.42
C THR A 144 2.55 -18.32 12.77
N VAL A 145 1.23 -18.37 12.53
CA VAL A 145 0.44 -17.24 12.01
C VAL A 145 -0.19 -16.47 13.16
N ILE A 146 0.13 -15.20 13.27
CA ILE A 146 -0.34 -14.29 14.31
C ILE A 146 -1.38 -13.31 13.71
N GLY A 147 -2.62 -13.39 14.19
CA GLY A 147 -3.74 -12.55 13.69
C GLY A 147 -3.74 -11.16 14.32
N ARG A 148 -2.68 -10.36 14.14
CA ARG A 148 -2.53 -8.99 14.65
C ARG A 148 -1.65 -8.16 13.74
N ALA A 149 -1.78 -6.81 13.85
CA ALA A 149 -0.86 -5.90 13.17
C ALA A 149 0.57 -6.05 13.71
N SER A 150 1.58 -5.91 12.83
CA SER A 150 2.99 -6.01 13.20
C SER A 150 3.40 -5.01 14.27
N THR A 151 2.78 -3.83 14.29
CA THR A 151 3.02 -2.76 15.26
C THR A 151 2.47 -3.05 16.68
N GLU A 152 1.71 -4.13 16.86
CA GLU A 152 1.21 -4.60 18.15
C GLU A 152 2.02 -5.76 18.72
N LEU A 153 3.01 -6.27 17.97
CA LEU A 153 3.82 -7.40 18.38
C LEU A 153 4.93 -6.96 19.35
N ASP A 154 5.24 -7.88 20.26
CA ASP A 154 6.36 -7.82 21.19
C ASP A 154 7.25 -9.04 20.96
N ALA A 155 8.57 -8.83 20.91
CA ALA A 155 9.51 -9.91 20.58
C ALA A 155 9.47 -11.07 21.59
N GLU A 156 9.48 -10.78 22.89
CA GLU A 156 9.52 -11.82 23.91
C GLU A 156 8.18 -12.55 24.04
N ARG A 157 7.10 -11.80 24.10
CA ARG A 157 5.76 -12.35 24.30
C ARG A 157 5.27 -13.14 23.11
N ASP A 158 5.46 -12.61 21.89
CA ASP A 158 4.79 -13.11 20.69
C ASP A 158 5.72 -13.98 19.82
N LEU A 159 7.03 -13.74 19.87
CA LEU A 159 8.01 -14.42 19.04
C LEU A 159 8.96 -15.30 19.87
N GLY A 160 9.01 -15.14 21.20
CA GLY A 160 9.96 -15.83 22.07
C GLY A 160 11.39 -15.34 21.85
N GLY A 161 11.57 -14.07 21.58
CA GLY A 161 12.80 -13.34 21.31
C GLY A 161 12.85 -12.71 19.92
N PRO A 162 13.80 -11.80 19.65
CA PRO A 162 13.98 -11.15 18.37
C PRO A 162 14.22 -12.16 17.21
N VAL A 163 13.91 -11.73 15.99
CA VAL A 163 14.13 -12.51 14.77
C VAL A 163 15.40 -12.06 14.04
N ASP A 164 15.98 -12.96 13.24
CA ASP A 164 17.22 -12.70 12.48
C ASP A 164 16.93 -12.04 11.13
N VAL A 165 15.75 -12.33 10.56
CA VAL A 165 15.33 -11.86 9.23
C VAL A 165 13.93 -11.28 9.31
N LEU A 166 13.76 -10.09 8.75
CA LEU A 166 12.48 -9.45 8.51
C LEU A 166 12.15 -9.51 7.01
N VAL A 167 11.01 -10.09 6.70
CA VAL A 167 10.44 -10.10 5.33
C VAL A 167 9.19 -9.25 5.33
N SER A 168 8.98 -8.43 4.31
CA SER A 168 7.74 -7.65 4.17
C SER A 168 7.50 -7.26 2.73
N GLU A 169 6.30 -7.51 2.23
CA GLU A 169 5.85 -7.02 0.93
C GLU A 169 4.43 -6.44 1.10
N ILE A 170 4.32 -5.33 1.84
CA ILE A 170 3.11 -4.55 2.09
C ILE A 170 3.24 -3.20 1.39
N VAL A 171 3.21 -3.23 0.05
CA VAL A 171 3.41 -2.05 -0.79
C VAL A 171 2.26 -1.87 -1.78
N ASP A 172 1.76 -0.67 -1.83
CA ASP A 172 0.80 -0.25 -2.84
C ASP A 172 1.49 0.31 -4.11
N CYS A 173 0.71 0.89 -5.02
CA CYS A 173 1.22 1.51 -6.25
C CYS A 173 2.24 2.64 -6.02
N GLY A 174 2.22 3.26 -4.83
CA GLY A 174 3.11 4.35 -4.39
C GLY A 174 4.11 3.94 -3.32
N LEU A 175 4.34 2.65 -3.09
CA LEU A 175 5.27 2.07 -2.11
C LEU A 175 4.77 2.09 -0.65
N ILE A 176 4.15 3.17 -0.18
CA ILE A 176 3.95 3.40 1.26
C ILE A 176 2.51 3.27 1.73
N GLY A 177 1.54 3.14 0.81
CA GLY A 177 0.11 3.25 1.12
C GLY A 177 -0.43 2.16 2.04
N GLU A 178 0.23 1.00 2.12
CA GLU A 178 -0.15 -0.11 2.99
C GLU A 178 0.55 -0.10 4.36
N GLY A 179 1.26 0.98 4.69
CA GLY A 179 1.90 1.14 6.00
C GLY A 179 3.27 0.48 6.13
N LEU A 180 4.03 0.36 5.04
CA LEU A 180 5.40 -0.17 5.04
C LEU A 180 6.29 0.58 6.05
N LEU A 181 6.29 1.92 6.00
CA LEU A 181 7.20 2.72 6.83
C LEU A 181 6.98 2.53 8.35
N PRO A 182 5.76 2.68 8.90
CA PRO A 182 5.53 2.46 10.33
C PRO A 182 5.75 1.01 10.75
N SER A 183 5.41 0.03 9.91
CA SER A 183 5.62 -1.39 10.21
C SER A 183 7.10 -1.74 10.31
N VAL A 184 7.91 -1.31 9.33
CA VAL A 184 9.36 -1.51 9.33
C VAL A 184 10.03 -0.76 10.49
N ARG A 185 9.62 0.48 10.76
CA ARG A 185 10.14 1.28 11.88
C ARG A 185 9.93 0.58 13.22
N HIS A 186 8.72 0.05 13.45
CA HIS A 186 8.40 -0.73 14.66
C HIS A 186 9.22 -2.04 14.72
N ALA A 187 9.21 -2.82 13.63
CA ALA A 187 9.89 -4.11 13.61
C ALA A 187 11.40 -4.00 13.86
N ARG A 188 12.06 -3.00 13.28
CA ARG A 188 13.48 -2.72 13.55
C ARG A 188 13.77 -2.37 15.00
N ALA A 189 12.87 -1.60 15.61
CA ALA A 189 13.09 -1.13 16.99
C ALA A 189 12.79 -2.22 18.03
N HIS A 190 11.90 -3.16 17.74
CA HIS A 190 11.32 -4.03 18.76
C HIS A 190 11.34 -5.52 18.43
N LEU A 191 11.47 -5.91 17.14
CA LEU A 191 11.27 -7.30 16.73
C LEU A 191 12.51 -7.92 16.06
N LEU A 192 13.39 -7.11 15.44
CA LEU A 192 14.56 -7.57 14.69
C LEU A 192 15.81 -7.52 15.57
N THR A 193 16.69 -8.50 15.44
CA THR A 193 18.03 -8.46 16.08
C THR A 193 18.85 -7.29 15.52
N PRO A 194 19.71 -6.66 16.33
CA PRO A 194 20.64 -5.65 15.83
C PRO A 194 21.49 -6.20 14.67
N GLY A 195 21.40 -5.54 13.50
CA GLY A 195 22.10 -5.99 12.30
C GLY A 195 21.42 -7.16 11.55
N GLY A 196 20.18 -7.51 11.92
CA GLY A 196 19.39 -8.52 11.24
C GLY A 196 19.11 -8.16 9.78
N VAL A 197 18.82 -9.17 8.97
CA VAL A 197 18.58 -9.05 7.53
C VAL A 197 17.18 -8.50 7.27
N MET A 198 17.06 -7.61 6.28
CA MET A 198 15.75 -7.09 5.82
C MET A 198 15.56 -7.35 4.33
N LEU A 199 14.39 -7.87 3.99
CA LEU A 199 13.93 -8.15 2.63
C LEU A 199 12.52 -7.56 2.42
N PRO A 200 12.40 -6.40 1.73
CA PRO A 200 13.43 -5.58 1.07
C PRO A 200 14.32 -4.78 2.04
N SER A 201 15.52 -4.43 1.57
CA SER A 201 16.45 -3.57 2.31
C SER A 201 16.32 -2.08 1.93
N VAL A 202 15.91 -1.79 0.69
CA VAL A 202 15.73 -0.43 0.17
C VAL A 202 14.46 -0.35 -0.68
N GLY A 203 13.67 0.69 -0.45
CA GLY A 203 12.60 1.13 -1.32
C GLY A 203 12.97 2.42 -2.05
N ARG A 204 12.78 2.48 -3.36
CA ARG A 204 13.01 3.69 -4.16
C ARG A 204 11.71 4.09 -4.85
N LEU A 205 11.40 5.37 -4.83
CA LEU A 205 10.36 5.95 -5.67
C LEU A 205 10.99 6.57 -6.91
N ARG A 206 10.44 6.20 -8.05
CA ARG A 206 10.71 6.79 -9.35
C ARG A 206 9.43 7.46 -9.87
N GLY A 207 9.57 8.36 -10.83
CA GLY A 207 8.39 8.96 -11.44
C GLY A 207 8.72 9.88 -12.58
N GLN A 208 7.67 10.35 -13.23
CA GLN A 208 7.69 11.23 -14.38
C GLN A 208 6.46 12.12 -14.43
N LEU A 209 6.58 13.28 -15.09
CA LEU A 209 5.45 14.16 -15.33
C LEU A 209 4.54 13.58 -16.41
N ALA A 210 3.23 13.70 -16.20
CA ALA A 210 2.26 13.23 -17.17
C ALA A 210 1.01 14.12 -17.22
N SER A 211 0.33 14.03 -18.36
CA SER A 211 -0.98 14.59 -18.61
C SER A 211 -1.92 13.52 -19.13
N SER A 212 -3.15 13.48 -18.62
CA SER A 212 -4.22 12.61 -19.11
C SER A 212 -5.58 13.13 -18.66
N ASP A 213 -6.33 13.70 -19.57
CA ASP A 213 -7.71 14.13 -19.29
C ASP A 213 -8.60 12.94 -18.91
N ALA A 214 -8.33 11.76 -19.45
CA ALA A 214 -9.07 10.56 -19.12
C ALA A 214 -8.88 10.15 -17.65
N VAL A 215 -7.63 10.15 -17.16
CA VAL A 215 -7.32 9.85 -15.75
C VAL A 215 -7.80 10.99 -14.83
N LEU A 216 -7.65 12.24 -15.24
CA LEU A 216 -8.13 13.40 -14.48
C LEU A 216 -9.62 13.26 -14.17
N ARG A 217 -10.43 12.85 -15.14
CA ARG A 217 -11.88 12.66 -15.00
C ARG A 217 -12.28 11.50 -14.09
N LEU A 218 -11.38 10.61 -13.69
CA LEU A 218 -11.66 9.60 -12.68
C LEU A 218 -11.73 10.19 -11.27
N ASN A 219 -11.14 11.37 -11.08
CA ASN A 219 -10.98 11.98 -9.75
C ASN A 219 -11.52 13.42 -9.68
N GLN A 220 -11.89 14.01 -10.82
CA GLN A 220 -12.39 15.39 -10.90
C GLN A 220 -13.56 15.49 -11.88
N VAL A 221 -14.46 16.42 -11.60
CA VAL A 221 -15.62 16.72 -12.43
C VAL A 221 -15.89 18.25 -12.41
N THR A 222 -16.40 18.78 -13.52
CA THR A 222 -16.82 20.19 -13.58
C THR A 222 -18.34 20.27 -13.70
N ALA A 223 -18.89 19.60 -14.73
CA ALA A 223 -20.32 19.61 -14.98
C ALA A 223 -20.80 18.23 -15.43
N ALA A 224 -22.05 17.92 -15.12
CA ALA A 224 -22.76 16.74 -15.60
C ALA A 224 -24.10 17.17 -16.21
N SER A 225 -24.34 16.82 -17.48
CA SER A 225 -25.56 17.21 -18.21
C SER A 225 -25.88 18.72 -18.16
N GLY A 226 -24.85 19.55 -18.23
CA GLY A 226 -25.01 21.03 -18.17
C GLY A 226 -25.16 21.62 -16.77
N ILE A 227 -25.16 20.77 -15.72
CA ILE A 227 -25.26 21.19 -14.32
C ILE A 227 -23.86 21.24 -13.73
N ASP A 228 -23.47 22.37 -13.11
CA ASP A 228 -22.21 22.47 -12.36
C ASP A 228 -22.26 21.58 -11.11
N VAL A 229 -21.40 20.59 -11.08
CA VAL A 229 -21.23 19.65 -9.96
C VAL A 229 -19.80 19.69 -9.40
N SER A 230 -19.07 20.74 -9.70
CA SER A 230 -17.64 20.89 -9.33
C SER A 230 -17.37 20.80 -7.83
N LEU A 231 -18.37 21.04 -6.98
CA LEU A 231 -18.28 20.83 -5.53
C LEU A 231 -17.97 19.39 -5.14
N MET A 232 -18.24 18.39 -6.00
CA MET A 232 -17.82 17.00 -5.78
C MET A 232 -16.29 16.87 -5.64
N ASN A 233 -15.50 17.79 -6.22
CA ASN A 233 -14.05 17.76 -6.11
C ASN A 233 -13.53 18.04 -4.69
N MET A 234 -14.39 18.44 -3.75
CA MET A 234 -14.06 18.47 -2.32
C MET A 234 -13.75 17.07 -1.78
N LEU A 235 -14.30 16.03 -2.39
CA LEU A 235 -14.10 14.62 -2.05
C LEU A 235 -13.02 13.95 -2.91
N ALA A 236 -12.43 14.68 -3.87
CA ALA A 236 -11.38 14.14 -4.73
C ALA A 236 -10.16 13.68 -3.93
N THR A 237 -9.56 12.58 -4.35
CA THR A 237 -8.30 12.09 -3.79
C THR A 237 -7.19 13.08 -4.11
N ARG A 238 -6.55 13.61 -3.07
CA ARG A 238 -5.42 14.57 -3.18
C ARG A 238 -4.06 13.90 -3.02
N GLY A 239 -4.04 12.68 -2.54
CA GLY A 239 -2.86 11.82 -2.49
C GLY A 239 -2.73 10.98 -3.76
N HIS A 240 -1.80 10.05 -3.76
CA HIS A 240 -1.68 9.08 -4.84
C HIS A 240 -2.85 8.10 -4.86
N PHE A 241 -3.21 7.65 -6.05
CA PHE A 241 -4.17 6.57 -6.25
C PHE A 241 -3.75 5.68 -7.43
N PRO A 242 -4.17 4.41 -7.46
CA PRO A 242 -3.70 3.46 -8.45
C PRO A 242 -4.30 3.75 -9.83
N VAL A 243 -3.44 3.77 -10.84
CA VAL A 243 -3.80 3.92 -12.26
C VAL A 243 -2.94 2.97 -13.09
N ARG A 244 -3.57 2.12 -13.88
CA ARG A 244 -2.87 1.37 -14.93
C ARG A 244 -2.65 2.29 -16.12
N LEU A 245 -1.54 3.04 -16.10
CA LEU A 245 -1.30 4.17 -17.00
C LEU A 245 -1.38 3.80 -18.47
N ASN A 246 -0.83 2.66 -18.87
CA ASN A 246 -0.81 2.19 -20.25
C ASN A 246 -2.19 1.83 -20.83
N THR A 247 -3.25 1.81 -20.02
CA THR A 247 -4.62 1.59 -20.49
C THR A 247 -5.37 2.89 -20.80
N TRP A 248 -4.78 4.04 -20.47
CA TRP A 248 -5.39 5.35 -20.65
C TRP A 248 -4.61 6.19 -21.67
N PRO A 249 -5.27 6.98 -22.53
CA PRO A 249 -4.61 7.98 -23.33
C PRO A 249 -3.87 8.96 -22.41
N HIS A 250 -2.57 9.14 -22.60
CA HIS A 250 -1.75 10.04 -21.79
C HIS A 250 -0.58 10.57 -22.59
N GLN A 251 -0.02 11.69 -22.12
CA GLN A 251 1.22 12.26 -22.61
C GLN A 251 2.26 12.22 -21.48
N VAL A 252 3.42 11.65 -21.76
CA VAL A 252 4.59 11.75 -20.89
C VAL A 252 5.28 13.09 -21.16
N LEU A 253 5.64 13.81 -20.11
CA LEU A 253 6.18 15.17 -20.19
C LEU A 253 7.58 15.32 -19.60
N SER A 254 8.14 14.25 -19.00
CA SER A 254 9.53 14.21 -18.55
C SER A 254 10.08 12.78 -18.61
N GLU A 255 11.41 12.65 -18.62
CA GLU A 255 12.04 11.34 -18.41
C GLU A 255 11.76 10.82 -16.97
N PRO A 256 11.82 9.48 -16.78
CA PRO A 256 11.82 8.89 -15.46
C PRO A 256 12.96 9.38 -14.58
N ALA A 257 12.65 9.87 -13.38
CA ALA A 257 13.62 10.39 -12.43
C ALA A 257 13.52 9.74 -11.05
N PRO A 258 14.61 9.68 -10.26
CA PRO A 258 14.54 9.32 -8.85
C PRO A 258 13.83 10.42 -8.07
N LEU A 259 12.90 10.05 -7.20
CA LEU A 259 12.09 10.99 -6.40
C LEU A 259 12.42 10.95 -4.92
N ALA A 260 12.53 9.73 -4.37
CA ALA A 260 12.89 9.50 -2.97
C ALA A 260 13.50 8.09 -2.82
N THR A 261 14.33 7.93 -1.81
CA THR A 261 14.90 6.64 -1.41
C THR A 261 14.68 6.45 0.07
N PHE A 262 14.28 5.24 0.45
CA PHE A 262 14.09 4.80 1.82
C PHE A 262 15.03 3.62 2.08
N ASP A 263 16.12 3.84 2.78
CA ASP A 263 16.92 2.73 3.33
C ASP A 263 16.15 2.12 4.51
N LEU A 264 15.42 1.05 4.21
CA LEU A 264 14.53 0.40 5.17
C LEU A 264 15.32 -0.18 6.35
N ALA A 265 16.59 -0.50 6.16
CA ALA A 265 17.44 -1.03 7.18
C ALA A 265 18.06 0.06 8.10
N ARG A 266 18.17 1.31 7.64
CA ARG A 266 18.96 2.33 8.36
C ARG A 266 18.22 3.64 8.63
N ASP A 267 17.37 4.12 7.69
CA ASP A 267 16.71 5.42 7.82
C ASP A 267 15.72 5.45 8.99
N ALA A 268 15.42 6.65 9.48
CA ALA A 268 14.41 6.84 10.51
C ALA A 268 12.99 6.57 10.00
N LEU A 269 12.78 6.57 8.68
CA LEU A 269 11.52 6.31 7.99
C LEU A 269 10.37 7.20 8.47
N LEU A 270 10.66 8.45 8.77
CA LEU A 270 9.68 9.44 9.22
C LEU A 270 9.00 10.13 8.03
N PRO A 271 7.81 10.73 8.23
CA PRO A 271 7.22 11.65 7.27
C PRO A 271 8.23 12.73 6.84
N GLY A 272 8.22 13.08 5.56
CA GLY A 272 9.24 13.97 5.02
C GLY A 272 8.86 14.57 3.66
N GLN A 273 9.85 15.18 3.03
CA GLN A 273 9.68 15.81 1.72
C GLN A 273 10.99 15.82 0.93
N SER A 274 10.87 15.87 -0.40
CA SER A 274 11.95 16.02 -1.35
C SER A 274 11.64 17.14 -2.33
N ALA A 275 12.62 17.99 -2.62
CA ALA A 275 12.55 18.97 -3.70
C ALA A 275 12.94 18.25 -5.00
N LEU A 276 12.12 18.39 -6.03
CA LEU A 276 12.31 17.78 -7.34
C LEU A 276 12.54 18.85 -8.39
N SER A 277 13.43 18.58 -9.34
CA SER A 277 13.62 19.36 -10.56
C SER A 277 13.60 18.39 -11.73
N LEU A 278 12.49 18.37 -12.48
CA LEU A 278 12.24 17.41 -13.55
C LEU A 278 12.32 18.13 -14.90
N PRO A 279 13.37 17.91 -15.71
CA PRO A 279 13.44 18.49 -17.05
C PRO A 279 12.27 18.00 -17.91
N ALA A 280 11.48 18.91 -18.45
CA ALA A 280 10.41 18.56 -19.36
C ALA A 280 11.01 18.12 -20.70
N THR A 281 10.42 17.09 -21.29
CA THR A 281 10.80 16.56 -22.62
C THR A 281 9.86 17.00 -23.73
N ALA A 282 8.71 17.59 -23.35
CA ALA A 282 7.71 18.08 -24.29
C ALA A 282 6.98 19.30 -23.73
N ASP A 283 6.46 20.13 -24.65
CA ASP A 283 5.53 21.20 -24.32
C ASP A 283 4.17 20.61 -23.96
N GLY A 284 3.52 21.21 -22.95
CA GLY A 284 2.20 20.76 -22.50
C GLY A 284 1.83 21.32 -21.12
N GLU A 285 0.93 20.63 -20.46
CA GLU A 285 0.50 20.93 -19.10
C GLU A 285 0.57 19.65 -18.26
N ALA A 286 1.51 19.57 -17.33
CA ALA A 286 1.61 18.46 -16.38
C ALA A 286 0.42 18.51 -15.42
N GLN A 287 -0.37 17.44 -15.39
CA GLN A 287 -1.55 17.31 -14.52
C GLN A 287 -1.24 16.45 -13.29
N ALA A 288 -0.19 15.62 -13.37
CA ALA A 288 0.23 14.75 -12.28
C ALA A 288 1.72 14.39 -12.33
N LEU A 289 2.20 13.94 -11.19
CA LEU A 289 3.42 13.12 -11.08
C LEU A 289 2.99 11.66 -11.02
N VAL A 290 3.34 10.89 -12.05
CA VAL A 290 3.16 9.43 -12.04
C VAL A 290 4.34 8.82 -11.33
N VAL A 291 4.07 7.94 -10.37
CA VAL A 291 5.11 7.30 -9.57
C VAL A 291 5.01 5.78 -9.64
N TRP A 292 6.16 5.14 -9.46
CA TRP A 292 6.29 3.70 -9.25
C TRP A 292 7.45 3.44 -8.30
N PHE A 293 7.57 2.22 -7.84
CA PHE A 293 8.62 1.83 -6.91
C PHE A 293 9.64 0.86 -7.52
N GLU A 294 10.77 0.79 -6.85
CA GLU A 294 11.77 -0.28 -6.96
C GLU A 294 12.07 -0.77 -5.54
N LEU A 295 11.87 -2.06 -5.27
CA LEU A 295 12.22 -2.72 -4.02
C LEU A 295 13.46 -3.57 -4.22
N ASP A 296 14.52 -3.26 -3.48
CA ASP A 296 15.76 -4.03 -3.46
C ASP A 296 15.61 -5.20 -2.47
N MET A 297 15.42 -6.39 -3.02
CA MET A 297 15.28 -7.63 -2.25
C MET A 297 16.65 -8.29 -1.93
N GLY A 298 17.75 -7.60 -2.24
CA GLY A 298 19.08 -8.18 -2.13
C GLY A 298 19.44 -9.12 -3.28
N HIS A 299 20.71 -9.52 -3.34
CA HIS A 299 21.23 -10.49 -4.32
C HIS A 299 20.96 -10.12 -5.79
N GLY A 300 20.83 -8.83 -6.10
CA GLY A 300 20.51 -8.33 -7.45
C GLY A 300 19.05 -8.50 -7.87
N ILE A 301 18.15 -8.84 -6.96
CA ILE A 301 16.72 -9.00 -7.21
C ILE A 301 16.02 -7.68 -6.88
N VAL A 302 15.30 -7.14 -7.86
CA VAL A 302 14.52 -5.90 -7.73
C VAL A 302 13.09 -6.16 -8.20
N LEU A 303 12.12 -5.85 -7.35
CA LEU A 303 10.71 -5.78 -7.72
C LEU A 303 10.36 -4.35 -8.10
N SER A 304 9.59 -4.17 -9.16
CA SER A 304 9.21 -2.83 -9.64
C SER A 304 7.90 -2.86 -10.44
N ASN A 305 7.22 -1.73 -10.50
CA ASN A 305 5.95 -1.54 -11.21
C ASN A 305 5.98 -0.36 -12.21
N PRO A 306 6.99 -0.23 -13.10
CA PRO A 306 7.02 0.86 -14.06
C PRO A 306 5.88 0.77 -15.08
N PRO A 307 5.52 1.88 -15.75
CA PRO A 307 4.41 1.92 -16.71
C PRO A 307 4.52 0.94 -17.88
N ASP A 308 5.74 0.58 -18.27
CA ASP A 308 6.07 -0.33 -19.36
C ASP A 308 6.14 -1.81 -18.97
N HIS A 309 5.73 -2.15 -17.73
CA HIS A 309 5.67 -3.54 -17.25
C HIS A 309 4.22 -4.07 -17.26
N PRO A 310 3.70 -4.54 -18.39
CA PRO A 310 2.29 -4.85 -18.56
C PRO A 310 1.82 -6.09 -17.78
N GLY A 311 2.74 -6.98 -17.41
CA GLY A 311 2.43 -8.23 -16.68
C GLY A 311 2.29 -8.07 -15.18
N SER A 312 2.68 -6.94 -14.60
CA SER A 312 2.61 -6.70 -13.18
C SER A 312 1.16 -6.52 -12.69
N HIS A 313 0.81 -7.13 -11.56
CA HIS A 313 -0.47 -6.86 -10.91
C HIS A 313 -0.53 -5.43 -10.36
N TRP A 314 0.61 -4.84 -9.97
CA TRP A 314 0.67 -3.46 -9.51
C TRP A 314 0.34 -2.47 -10.62
N MET A 315 -0.36 -1.42 -10.24
CA MET A 315 -0.58 -0.23 -11.04
C MET A 315 0.46 0.83 -10.65
N GLN A 316 0.53 1.94 -11.39
CA GLN A 316 1.31 3.10 -11.00
C GLN A 316 0.52 4.00 -10.08
N GLY A 317 1.20 4.80 -9.24
CA GLY A 317 0.58 5.84 -8.45
C GLY A 317 0.42 7.13 -9.28
N TRP A 318 -0.80 7.60 -9.43
CA TRP A 318 -1.08 8.93 -9.98
C TRP A 318 -1.22 9.92 -8.84
N ILE A 319 -0.31 10.91 -8.75
CA ILE A 319 -0.38 11.97 -7.75
C ILE A 319 -0.85 13.24 -8.47
N PRO A 320 -2.11 13.68 -8.29
CA PRO A 320 -2.61 14.86 -8.98
C PRO A 320 -1.90 16.11 -8.49
N LEU A 321 -1.58 17.02 -9.41
CA LEU A 321 -1.19 18.39 -9.10
C LEU A 321 -2.44 19.20 -8.73
N ASP A 322 -2.32 20.13 -7.78
CA ASP A 322 -3.42 21.01 -7.37
C ASP A 322 -3.94 21.86 -8.55
N LYS A 323 -3.04 22.21 -9.47
CA LYS A 323 -3.32 22.85 -10.76
C LYS A 323 -2.35 22.30 -11.80
N PRO A 324 -2.77 22.21 -13.08
CA PRO A 324 -1.84 21.88 -14.15
C PRO A 324 -0.66 22.87 -14.20
N VAL A 325 0.53 22.34 -14.45
CA VAL A 325 1.77 23.11 -14.52
C VAL A 325 2.24 23.14 -15.97
N PRO A 326 2.38 24.31 -16.58
CA PRO A 326 2.93 24.42 -17.93
C PRO A 326 4.32 23.79 -18.02
N THR A 327 4.56 23.03 -19.08
CA THR A 327 5.84 22.43 -19.39
C THR A 327 6.35 22.96 -20.73
N LYS A 328 7.67 23.14 -20.84
CA LYS A 328 8.36 23.49 -22.08
C LYS A 328 9.59 22.61 -22.22
N ALA A 329 9.74 21.99 -23.37
CA ALA A 329 10.84 21.08 -23.64
C ALA A 329 12.19 21.70 -23.31
N GLY A 330 12.99 21.00 -22.51
CA GLY A 330 14.28 21.46 -22.02
C GLY A 330 14.26 22.33 -20.77
N GLU A 331 13.08 22.81 -20.33
CA GLU A 331 12.97 23.60 -19.10
C GLU A 331 12.65 22.71 -17.89
N PRO A 332 13.23 22.97 -16.69
CA PRO A 332 12.95 22.20 -15.49
C PRO A 332 11.61 22.61 -14.87
N VAL A 333 10.83 21.62 -14.47
CA VAL A 333 9.65 21.80 -13.62
C VAL A 333 10.04 21.52 -12.17
N SER A 334 9.87 22.53 -11.32
CA SER A 334 10.17 22.43 -9.89
C SER A 334 8.94 21.97 -9.13
N LEU A 335 9.07 20.88 -8.39
CA LEU A 335 7.99 20.29 -7.57
C LEU A 335 8.52 19.96 -6.18
N ARG A 336 7.60 19.77 -5.25
CA ARG A 336 7.87 19.23 -3.92
C ARG A 336 7.02 18.00 -3.70
N LEU A 337 7.68 16.85 -3.61
CA LEU A 337 7.08 15.59 -3.16
C LEU A 337 7.11 15.57 -1.64
N SER A 338 6.01 15.22 -1.01
CA SER A 338 5.92 14.98 0.44
C SER A 338 5.27 13.63 0.70
N TRP A 339 5.66 13.00 1.81
CA TRP A 339 5.09 11.74 2.25
C TRP A 339 4.75 11.75 3.74
N SER A 340 3.66 11.07 4.06
CA SER A 340 3.30 10.66 5.42
C SER A 340 3.65 9.18 5.60
N ASP A 341 3.12 8.55 6.62
CA ASP A 341 3.22 7.08 6.80
C ASP A 341 2.43 6.29 5.73
N PHE A 342 1.46 6.93 5.04
CA PHE A 342 0.53 6.23 4.14
C PHE A 342 0.25 6.94 2.80
N THR A 343 0.72 8.15 2.60
CA THR A 343 0.26 8.96 1.46
C THR A 343 1.37 9.80 0.86
N LEU A 344 1.46 9.81 -0.46
CA LEU A 344 2.29 10.72 -1.24
C LEU A 344 1.45 11.92 -1.70
N ARG A 345 2.04 13.11 -1.70
CA ARG A 345 1.47 14.34 -2.27
C ARG A 345 2.53 15.12 -3.02
N VAL A 346 2.11 15.83 -4.05
CA VAL A 346 3.00 16.70 -4.83
C VAL A 346 2.42 18.12 -4.90
N ARG A 347 3.31 19.11 -4.89
CA ARG A 347 2.98 20.53 -5.09
C ARG A 347 4.00 21.15 -6.02
N ALA A 348 3.55 22.10 -6.84
CA ALA A 348 4.39 22.96 -7.66
C ALA A 348 4.86 24.19 -6.88
#